data_0ce985b65b4341e66a1806af7eef4018
#
_entry.id   0ce985b65b4341e66a1806af7eef4018
#
_cell.length_a   1.000
_cell.length_b   1.000
_cell.length_c   1.000
_cell.angle_alpha   90.00
_cell.angle_beta   90.00
_cell.angle_gamma   90.00
#
_symmetry.space_group_name_H-M   'P 1'
#
loop_
_entity.id
_entity.type
_entity.pdbx_description
1 polymer ?
#
loop_
_entity_poly.entity_id
_entity_poly.type
_entity_poly.pdbx_seq_one_letter_code
_entity_poly.pdbx_strand_id
1 'polypeptide(L)'
;NAFIFSLACGFIGLVFLLSINFRCALFGAISCLLYVLGYTPLKTSTPISGFIGAVPGAMPFMLGWVAVTNQFSLETGVLFAIQFLWQFPHFWSIAWVRYLDYEKAGIKLLPSGYRDHKSAFQIVFYTFWLLPVSISPLLLNYFFVDSLLNLSMISAVIIFILGCIFLNQALRLLKTKKVL
;
A
#
# COMPACT_ATOMS: atom_id res chain seq x y z
N ASN A 1 15.41 -13.25 -23.23
CA ASN A 1 14.95 -14.39 -22.40
C ASN A 1 14.18 -13.93 -21.15
N ALA A 2 14.65 -12.91 -20.37
CA ALA A 2 13.94 -12.40 -19.18
C ALA A 2 12.56 -11.83 -19.50
N PHE A 3 12.41 -11.10 -20.61
CA PHE A 3 11.14 -10.53 -21.04
C PHE A 3 10.10 -11.61 -21.37
N ILE A 4 10.49 -12.64 -22.13
CA ILE A 4 9.60 -13.77 -22.46
C ILE A 4 9.19 -14.52 -21.19
N PHE A 5 10.14 -14.75 -20.30
CA PHE A 5 9.87 -15.39 -19.00
C PHE A 5 8.86 -14.59 -18.16
N SER A 6 9.02 -13.26 -18.05
CA SER A 6 8.09 -12.42 -17.28
C SER A 6 6.69 -12.38 -17.91
N LEU A 7 6.58 -12.37 -19.24
CA LEU A 7 5.29 -12.45 -19.93
C LEU A 7 4.61 -13.81 -19.68
N ALA A 8 5.37 -14.91 -19.75
CA ALA A 8 4.84 -16.24 -19.47
C ALA A 8 4.33 -16.36 -18.02
N CYS A 9 5.12 -15.88 -17.03
CA CYS A 9 4.70 -15.85 -15.64
C CYS A 9 3.44 -14.98 -15.40
N GLY A 10 3.38 -13.81 -16.06
CA GLY A 10 2.21 -12.92 -15.98
C GLY A 10 0.95 -13.58 -16.55
N PHE A 11 1.08 -14.22 -17.72
CA PHE A 11 -0.02 -14.94 -18.34
C PHE A 11 -0.51 -16.12 -17.48
N ILE A 12 0.42 -16.95 -16.99
CA ILE A 12 0.10 -18.08 -16.11
C ILE A 12 -0.60 -17.57 -14.83
N GLY A 13 -0.10 -16.49 -14.22
CA GLY A 13 -0.70 -15.88 -13.05
C GLY A 13 -2.14 -15.41 -13.30
N LEU A 14 -2.41 -14.80 -14.46
CA LEU A 14 -3.77 -14.39 -14.84
C LEU A 14 -4.70 -15.59 -15.09
N VAL A 15 -4.20 -16.67 -15.68
CA VAL A 15 -4.96 -17.92 -15.85
C VAL A 15 -5.34 -18.52 -14.50
N PHE A 16 -4.42 -18.53 -13.52
CA PHE A 16 -4.74 -18.97 -12.17
C PHE A 16 -5.77 -18.06 -11.48
N LEU A 17 -5.67 -16.75 -11.62
CA LEU A 17 -6.69 -15.84 -11.08
C LEU A 17 -8.05 -16.03 -11.74
N LEU A 18 -8.08 -16.30 -13.05
CA LEU A 18 -9.30 -16.59 -13.79
C LEU A 18 -9.95 -17.92 -13.35
N SER A 19 -9.16 -18.90 -12.95
CA SER A 19 -9.68 -20.17 -12.42
C SER A 19 -10.35 -20.01 -11.04
N ILE A 20 -10.05 -18.93 -10.32
CA ILE A 20 -10.75 -18.60 -9.08
C ILE A 20 -12.07 -17.89 -9.40
N ASN A 21 -12.00 -16.70 -9.99
CA ASN A 21 -13.17 -16.00 -10.54
C ASN A 21 -12.72 -14.87 -11.51
N PHE A 22 -13.65 -14.42 -12.35
CA PHE A 22 -13.37 -13.36 -13.34
C PHE A 22 -12.95 -12.04 -12.70
N ARG A 23 -13.50 -11.67 -11.52
CA ARG A 23 -13.14 -10.42 -10.83
C ARG A 23 -11.70 -10.41 -10.39
N CYS A 24 -11.20 -11.53 -9.86
CA CYS A 24 -9.78 -11.66 -9.50
C CYS A 24 -8.87 -11.50 -10.72
N ALA A 25 -9.20 -12.13 -11.83
CA ALA A 25 -8.41 -11.98 -13.06
C ALA A 25 -8.43 -10.55 -13.59
N LEU A 26 -9.61 -9.90 -13.60
CA LEU A 26 -9.76 -8.51 -14.06
C LEU A 26 -8.92 -7.54 -13.22
N PHE A 27 -9.06 -7.57 -11.89
CA PHE A 27 -8.30 -6.70 -11.01
C PHE A 27 -6.80 -7.04 -10.99
N GLY A 28 -6.43 -8.32 -11.11
CA GLY A 28 -5.06 -8.74 -11.26
C GLY A 28 -4.43 -8.22 -12.56
N ALA A 29 -5.16 -8.25 -13.67
CA ALA A 29 -4.72 -7.68 -14.95
C ALA A 29 -4.55 -6.15 -14.85
N ILE A 30 -5.53 -5.44 -14.28
CA ILE A 30 -5.45 -3.99 -14.04
C ILE A 30 -4.24 -3.66 -13.17
N SER A 31 -4.01 -4.40 -12.09
CA SER A 31 -2.84 -4.25 -11.21
C SER A 31 -1.53 -4.38 -11.99
N CYS A 32 -1.39 -5.43 -12.79
CA CYS A 32 -0.22 -5.68 -13.62
C CYS A 32 0.02 -4.54 -14.62
N LEU A 33 -1.02 -4.10 -15.33
CA LEU A 33 -0.93 -3.02 -16.31
C LEU A 33 -0.54 -1.68 -15.64
N LEU A 34 -1.15 -1.33 -14.51
CA LEU A 34 -0.79 -0.12 -13.76
C LEU A 34 0.66 -0.15 -13.28
N TYR A 35 1.14 -1.32 -12.85
CA TYR A 35 2.53 -1.46 -12.41
C TYR A 35 3.51 -1.32 -13.57
N VAL A 36 3.26 -2.03 -14.68
CA VAL A 36 4.19 -2.07 -15.83
C VAL A 36 4.13 -0.78 -16.63
N LEU A 37 2.93 -0.31 -16.99
CA LEU A 37 2.73 0.85 -17.87
C LEU A 37 2.67 2.19 -17.12
N GLY A 38 2.25 2.19 -15.85
CA GLY A 38 2.15 3.39 -15.03
C GLY A 38 3.39 3.60 -14.16
N TYR A 39 3.56 2.76 -13.15
CA TYR A 39 4.62 2.93 -12.15
C TYR A 39 6.03 2.86 -12.76
N THR A 40 6.31 1.81 -13.54
CA THR A 40 7.67 1.54 -14.02
C THR A 40 8.29 2.67 -14.85
N PRO A 41 7.61 3.29 -15.81
CA PRO A 41 8.17 4.42 -16.56
C PRO A 41 8.23 5.71 -15.73
N LEU A 42 7.31 5.90 -14.79
CA LEU A 42 7.23 7.15 -14.03
C LEU A 42 8.19 7.23 -12.84
N LYS A 43 8.69 6.09 -12.32
CA LYS A 43 9.54 6.07 -11.14
C LYS A 43 10.87 6.84 -11.27
N THR A 44 11.35 7.05 -12.49
CA THR A 44 12.56 7.83 -12.77
C THR A 44 12.27 9.30 -13.10
N SER A 45 11.03 9.61 -13.49
CA SER A 45 10.65 10.95 -13.94
C SER A 45 9.97 11.79 -12.85
N THR A 46 9.08 11.19 -12.04
CA THR A 46 8.27 11.94 -11.09
C THR A 46 8.01 11.20 -9.78
N PRO A 47 7.97 11.92 -8.63
CA PRO A 47 7.57 11.34 -7.34
C PRO A 47 6.13 10.79 -7.31
N ILE A 48 5.26 11.23 -8.23
CA ILE A 48 3.87 10.78 -8.32
C ILE A 48 3.78 9.27 -8.62
N SER A 49 4.87 8.70 -9.16
CA SER A 49 5.00 7.26 -9.40
C SER A 49 4.71 6.43 -8.15
N GLY A 50 5.07 6.92 -6.97
CA GLY A 50 4.78 6.26 -5.70
C GLY A 50 3.27 6.05 -5.47
N PHE A 51 2.44 7.03 -5.84
CA PHE A 51 0.98 6.92 -5.75
C PHE A 51 0.42 5.93 -6.75
N ILE A 52 0.91 5.98 -7.99
CA ILE A 52 0.48 5.04 -9.04
C ILE A 52 0.88 3.61 -8.67
N GLY A 53 2.10 3.42 -8.14
CA GLY A 53 2.57 2.11 -7.68
C GLY A 53 1.87 1.60 -6.41
N ALA A 54 1.30 2.50 -5.60
CA ALA A 54 0.56 2.14 -4.40
C ALA A 54 -0.77 1.43 -4.72
N VAL A 55 -1.40 1.73 -5.86
CA VAL A 55 -2.64 1.05 -6.27
C VAL A 55 -2.38 -0.44 -6.51
N PRO A 56 -1.51 -0.87 -7.42
CA PRO A 56 -1.21 -2.29 -7.59
C PRO A 56 -0.60 -2.94 -6.33
N GLY A 57 0.09 -2.19 -5.48
CA GLY A 57 0.64 -2.68 -4.22
C GLY A 57 -0.43 -3.00 -3.16
N ALA A 58 -1.60 -2.36 -3.22
CA ALA A 58 -2.73 -2.63 -2.33
C ALA A 58 -3.72 -3.68 -2.87
N MET A 59 -3.69 -3.93 -4.18
CA MET A 59 -4.59 -4.89 -4.84
C MET A 59 -4.55 -6.32 -4.26
N PRO A 60 -3.41 -6.92 -3.89
CA PRO A 60 -3.38 -8.30 -3.39
C PRO A 60 -4.26 -8.52 -2.15
N PHE A 61 -4.37 -7.55 -1.24
CA PHE A 61 -5.21 -7.64 -0.05
C PHE A 61 -6.71 -7.67 -0.41
N MET A 62 -7.09 -6.81 -1.35
CA MET A 62 -8.42 -6.79 -1.93
C MET A 62 -8.72 -8.09 -2.69
N LEU A 63 -7.78 -8.56 -3.51
CA LEU A 63 -7.94 -9.79 -4.29
C LEU A 63 -8.13 -11.03 -3.41
N GLY A 64 -7.44 -11.11 -2.27
CA GLY A 64 -7.63 -12.20 -1.31
C GLY A 64 -9.08 -12.29 -0.83
N TRP A 65 -9.71 -11.17 -0.54
CA TRP A 65 -11.12 -11.12 -0.14
C TRP A 65 -12.06 -11.48 -1.31
N VAL A 66 -11.84 -10.88 -2.47
CA VAL A 66 -12.64 -11.14 -3.67
C VAL A 66 -12.53 -12.60 -4.13
N ALA A 67 -11.37 -13.24 -3.91
CA ALA A 67 -11.18 -14.65 -4.24
C ALA A 67 -12.13 -15.57 -3.46
N VAL A 68 -12.34 -15.27 -2.18
CA VAL A 68 -13.18 -16.09 -1.30
C VAL A 68 -14.68 -15.75 -1.45
N THR A 69 -15.01 -14.46 -1.48
CA THR A 69 -16.40 -14.00 -1.42
C THR A 69 -17.03 -13.80 -2.79
N ASN A 70 -16.21 -13.66 -3.83
CA ASN A 70 -16.62 -13.23 -5.17
C ASN A 70 -17.42 -11.91 -5.15
N GLN A 71 -17.21 -11.06 -4.13
CA GLN A 71 -17.92 -9.80 -3.96
C GLN A 71 -16.96 -8.65 -3.80
N PHE A 72 -17.36 -7.48 -4.30
CA PHE A 72 -16.69 -6.21 -4.05
C PHE A 72 -17.52 -5.44 -3.03
N SER A 73 -17.16 -5.56 -1.77
CA SER A 73 -17.88 -5.01 -0.61
C SER A 73 -17.07 -3.92 0.10
N LEU A 74 -17.64 -3.36 1.15
CA LEU A 74 -16.97 -2.36 1.97
C LEU A 74 -15.71 -2.92 2.64
N GLU A 75 -15.73 -4.18 3.06
CA GLU A 75 -14.59 -4.89 3.63
C GLU A 75 -13.40 -4.93 2.66
N THR A 76 -13.69 -5.18 1.39
CA THR A 76 -12.70 -5.15 0.30
C THR A 76 -12.02 -3.78 0.22
N GLY A 77 -12.83 -2.71 0.30
CA GLY A 77 -12.34 -1.33 0.30
C GLY A 77 -11.50 -1.00 1.52
N VAL A 78 -11.87 -1.48 2.70
CA VAL A 78 -11.12 -1.27 3.95
C VAL A 78 -9.77 -1.99 3.89
N LEU A 79 -9.72 -3.25 3.46
CA LEU A 79 -8.47 -3.99 3.31
C LEU A 79 -7.52 -3.31 2.31
N PHE A 80 -8.07 -2.84 1.19
CA PHE A 80 -7.31 -2.04 0.23
C PHE A 80 -6.78 -0.75 0.86
N ALA A 81 -7.62 0.00 1.57
CA ALA A 81 -7.27 1.29 2.16
C ALA A 81 -6.18 1.17 3.23
N ILE A 82 -6.24 0.14 4.09
CA ILE A 82 -5.21 -0.14 5.10
C ILE A 82 -3.85 -0.33 4.41
N GLN A 83 -3.79 -1.21 3.42
CA GLN A 83 -2.55 -1.48 2.70
C GLN A 83 -2.09 -0.28 1.89
N PHE A 84 -3.02 0.42 1.22
CA PHE A 84 -2.72 1.61 0.43
C PHE A 84 -2.08 2.71 1.27
N LEU A 85 -2.62 2.99 2.47
CA LEU A 85 -2.05 3.99 3.36
C LEU A 85 -0.74 3.54 4.01
N TRP A 86 -0.64 2.25 4.40
CA TRP A 86 0.53 1.72 5.07
C TRP A 86 1.80 1.78 4.23
N GLN A 87 1.69 1.52 2.94
CA GLN A 87 2.88 1.42 2.08
C GLN A 87 3.58 2.76 1.86
N PHE A 88 2.89 3.91 1.95
CA PHE A 88 3.53 5.22 1.78
C PHE A 88 4.59 5.49 2.86
N PRO A 89 4.27 5.50 4.17
CA PRO A 89 5.29 5.72 5.18
C PRO A 89 6.36 4.63 5.15
N HIS A 90 6.02 3.38 4.78
CA HIS A 90 6.97 2.30 4.63
C HIS A 90 8.00 2.56 3.52
N PHE A 91 7.55 2.78 2.29
CA PHE A 91 8.46 3.00 1.16
C PHE A 91 9.22 4.32 1.27
N TRP A 92 8.57 5.39 1.76
CA TRP A 92 9.25 6.67 1.93
C TRP A 92 10.30 6.63 3.06
N SER A 93 10.10 5.83 4.10
CA SER A 93 11.12 5.61 5.12
C SER A 93 12.33 4.87 4.55
N ILE A 94 12.12 3.85 3.71
CA ILE A 94 13.19 3.16 3.00
C ILE A 94 13.94 4.13 2.07
N ALA A 95 13.19 4.91 1.28
CA ALA A 95 13.78 5.92 0.39
C ALA A 95 14.53 7.02 1.15
N TRP A 96 14.07 7.36 2.36
CA TRP A 96 14.77 8.28 3.24
C TRP A 96 16.13 7.74 3.69
N VAL A 97 16.16 6.47 4.14
CA VAL A 97 17.41 5.82 4.58
C VAL A 97 18.36 5.63 3.41
N ARG A 98 17.85 5.16 2.27
CA ARG A 98 18.61 4.83 1.07
C ARG A 98 18.67 5.97 0.05
N TYR A 99 18.52 7.21 0.49
CA TYR A 99 18.38 8.38 -0.38
C TYR A 99 19.48 8.47 -1.44
N LEU A 100 20.75 8.32 -1.03
CA LEU A 100 21.89 8.42 -1.93
C LEU A 100 21.94 7.30 -2.99
N ASP A 101 21.48 6.10 -2.65
CA ASP A 101 21.41 4.97 -3.58
C ASP A 101 20.33 5.21 -4.63
N TYR A 102 19.15 5.71 -4.20
CA TYR A 102 18.05 6.07 -5.11
C TYR A 102 18.39 7.25 -6.02
N GLU A 103 19.08 8.27 -5.47
CA GLU A 103 19.55 9.43 -6.23
C GLU A 103 20.54 9.01 -7.34
N LYS A 104 21.51 8.13 -7.03
CA LYS A 104 22.45 7.56 -8.03
C LYS A 104 21.73 6.77 -9.12
N ALA A 105 20.64 6.07 -8.77
CA ALA A 105 19.82 5.32 -9.71
C ALA A 105 18.82 6.19 -10.49
N GLY A 106 18.75 7.50 -10.22
CA GLY A 106 17.82 8.42 -10.86
C GLY A 106 16.35 8.21 -10.42
N ILE A 107 16.12 7.51 -9.30
CA ILE A 107 14.78 7.17 -8.82
C ILE A 107 14.28 8.23 -7.82
N LYS A 108 13.15 8.86 -8.13
CA LYS A 108 12.51 9.89 -7.30
C LYS A 108 11.33 9.31 -6.52
N LEU A 109 11.62 8.65 -5.40
CA LEU A 109 10.56 7.97 -4.62
C LEU A 109 9.97 8.84 -3.50
N LEU A 110 10.78 9.75 -2.91
CA LEU A 110 10.27 10.68 -1.89
C LEU A 110 9.26 11.66 -2.47
N PRO A 111 8.20 12.06 -1.71
CA PRO A 111 7.10 12.89 -2.23
C PRO A 111 7.53 14.22 -2.86
N SER A 112 8.53 14.90 -2.27
CA SER A 112 9.10 16.13 -2.84
C SER A 112 10.25 15.86 -3.82
N GLY A 113 10.67 14.60 -3.98
CA GLY A 113 11.90 14.20 -4.66
C GLY A 113 13.15 14.31 -3.80
N TYR A 114 13.06 14.91 -2.61
CA TYR A 114 14.20 15.23 -1.75
C TYR A 114 13.97 14.79 -0.29
N ARG A 115 15.07 14.66 0.45
CA ARG A 115 15.08 14.41 1.89
C ARG A 115 14.87 15.73 2.64
N ASP A 116 13.63 16.23 2.61
CA ASP A 116 13.24 17.53 3.15
C ASP A 116 12.08 17.45 4.16
N HIS A 117 11.71 18.62 4.72
CA HIS A 117 10.60 18.71 5.66
C HIS A 117 9.26 18.33 5.03
N LYS A 118 9.06 18.57 3.72
CA LYS A 118 7.83 18.23 3.01
C LYS A 118 7.64 16.72 2.93
N SER A 119 8.70 15.98 2.58
CA SER A 119 8.68 14.51 2.56
C SER A 119 8.48 13.93 3.96
N ALA A 120 9.14 14.48 5.00
CA ALA A 120 8.95 14.03 6.38
C ALA A 120 7.50 14.29 6.87
N PHE A 121 6.92 15.44 6.53
CA PHE A 121 5.52 15.76 6.84
C PHE A 121 4.54 14.77 6.19
N GLN A 122 4.77 14.41 4.93
CA GLN A 122 3.94 13.43 4.22
C GLN A 122 4.00 12.05 4.91
N ILE A 123 5.18 11.61 5.37
CA ILE A 123 5.31 10.37 6.14
C ILE A 123 4.44 10.41 7.39
N VAL A 124 4.49 11.51 8.16
CA VAL A 124 3.64 11.70 9.36
C VAL A 124 2.16 11.71 8.99
N PHE A 125 1.78 12.45 7.95
CA PHE A 125 0.39 12.58 7.51
C PHE A 125 -0.24 11.22 7.16
N TYR A 126 0.43 10.40 6.34
CA TYR A 126 -0.07 9.08 5.98
C TYR A 126 -0.04 8.09 7.15
N THR A 127 0.97 8.19 8.03
CA THR A 127 0.99 7.38 9.27
C THR A 127 -0.16 7.74 10.21
N PHE A 128 -0.50 9.03 10.31
CA PHE A 128 -1.65 9.48 11.10
C PHE A 128 -2.97 8.91 10.58
N TRP A 129 -3.22 9.00 9.26
CA TRP A 129 -4.45 8.47 8.67
C TRP A 129 -4.52 6.94 8.68
N LEU A 130 -3.38 6.25 8.70
CA LEU A 130 -3.34 4.80 8.85
C LEU A 130 -3.98 4.33 10.16
N LEU A 131 -3.86 5.09 11.26
CA LEU A 131 -4.41 4.74 12.57
C LEU A 131 -5.94 4.50 12.54
N PRO A 132 -6.78 5.49 12.18
CA PRO A 132 -8.23 5.29 12.17
C PRO A 132 -8.66 4.24 11.14
N VAL A 133 -7.99 4.17 9.99
CA VAL A 133 -8.33 3.19 8.95
C VAL A 133 -8.00 1.77 9.38
N SER A 134 -6.90 1.56 10.12
CA SER A 134 -6.53 0.23 10.64
C SER A 134 -7.50 -0.29 11.71
N ILE A 135 -8.21 0.60 12.41
CA ILE A 135 -9.20 0.23 13.43
C ILE A 135 -10.62 0.16 12.85
N SER A 136 -10.83 0.69 11.64
CA SER A 136 -12.15 0.74 11.02
C SER A 136 -12.88 -0.62 10.94
N PRO A 137 -12.22 -1.80 10.84
CA PRO A 137 -12.91 -3.08 10.90
C PRO A 137 -13.68 -3.31 12.21
N LEU A 138 -13.25 -2.71 13.33
CA LEU A 138 -14.02 -2.75 14.59
C LEU A 138 -15.35 -1.98 14.45
N LEU A 139 -15.32 -0.83 13.76
CA LEU A 139 -16.51 0.00 13.53
C LEU A 139 -17.47 -0.66 12.54
N LEU A 140 -16.95 -1.40 11.55
CA LEU A 140 -17.80 -2.14 10.61
C LEU A 140 -18.72 -3.12 11.33
N ASN A 141 -18.21 -3.85 12.32
CA ASN A 141 -19.03 -4.77 13.12
C ASN A 141 -20.11 -4.07 13.92
N TYR A 142 -19.88 -2.84 14.32
CA TYR A 142 -20.85 -2.08 15.11
C TYR A 142 -21.96 -1.48 14.24
N PHE A 143 -21.61 -1.00 13.03
CA PHE A 143 -22.57 -0.32 12.15
C PHE A 143 -23.20 -1.25 11.10
N PHE A 144 -22.57 -2.36 10.76
CA PHE A 144 -23.00 -3.30 9.74
C PHE A 144 -23.05 -4.70 10.34
N VAL A 145 -24.24 -5.14 10.72
CA VAL A 145 -24.50 -6.43 11.44
C VAL A 145 -23.99 -7.66 10.67
N ASP A 146 -23.94 -7.57 9.34
CA ASP A 146 -23.54 -8.69 8.45
C ASP A 146 -22.08 -8.59 7.99
N SER A 147 -21.25 -7.73 8.61
CA SER A 147 -19.85 -7.63 8.21
C SER A 147 -19.07 -8.90 8.57
N LEU A 148 -18.43 -9.49 7.55
CA LEU A 148 -17.55 -10.66 7.73
C LEU A 148 -16.16 -10.28 8.25
N LEU A 149 -15.76 -9.00 8.10
CA LEU A 149 -14.48 -8.50 8.59
C LEU A 149 -14.61 -8.11 10.06
N ASN A 150 -14.22 -9.03 10.94
CA ASN A 150 -14.38 -8.88 12.38
C ASN A 150 -13.03 -8.59 13.06
N LEU A 151 -12.97 -7.48 13.81
CA LEU A 151 -11.82 -7.14 14.63
C LEU A 151 -12.22 -7.15 16.11
N SER A 152 -11.53 -7.98 16.92
CA SER A 152 -11.76 -7.98 18.35
C SER A 152 -11.28 -6.67 19.02
N MET A 153 -11.87 -6.31 20.15
CA MET A 153 -11.45 -5.13 20.92
C MET A 153 -9.97 -5.22 21.33
N ILE A 154 -9.51 -6.41 21.71
CA ILE A 154 -8.10 -6.64 22.10
C ILE A 154 -7.19 -6.37 20.90
N SER A 155 -7.53 -6.90 19.73
CA SER A 155 -6.75 -6.67 18.50
C SER A 155 -6.74 -5.19 18.11
N ALA A 156 -7.87 -4.50 18.25
CA ALA A 156 -7.95 -3.06 17.97
C ALA A 156 -7.04 -2.24 18.89
N VAL A 157 -7.00 -2.57 20.18
CA VAL A 157 -6.10 -1.92 21.16
C VAL A 157 -4.63 -2.16 20.80
N ILE A 158 -4.26 -3.39 20.45
CA ILE A 158 -2.89 -3.72 20.04
C ILE A 158 -2.50 -2.94 18.78
N ILE A 159 -3.36 -2.92 17.75
CA ILE A 159 -3.14 -2.18 16.51
C ILE A 159 -2.99 -0.68 16.81
N PHE A 160 -3.82 -0.13 17.68
CA PHE A 160 -3.74 1.28 18.07
C PHE A 160 -2.41 1.61 18.74
N ILE A 161 -1.97 0.80 19.72
CA ILE A 161 -0.67 0.98 20.39
C ILE A 161 0.49 0.93 19.41
N LEU A 162 0.51 -0.09 18.54
CA LEU A 162 1.56 -0.21 17.51
C LEU A 162 1.54 0.96 16.53
N GLY A 163 0.36 1.41 16.13
CA GLY A 163 0.19 2.58 15.29
C GLY A 163 0.69 3.88 15.96
N CYS A 164 0.42 4.06 17.26
CA CYS A 164 0.95 5.19 18.04
C CYS A 164 2.49 5.17 18.14
N ILE A 165 3.09 3.98 18.29
CA ILE A 165 4.55 3.82 18.28
C ILE A 165 5.10 4.23 16.90
N PHE A 166 4.46 3.76 15.82
CA PHE A 166 4.86 4.10 14.46
C PHE A 166 4.74 5.61 14.19
N LEU A 167 3.62 6.23 14.60
CA LEU A 167 3.43 7.67 14.48
C LEU A 167 4.47 8.47 15.27
N ASN A 168 4.83 8.03 16.48
CA ASN A 168 5.87 8.67 17.27
C ASN A 168 7.23 8.64 16.56
N GLN A 169 7.58 7.52 15.89
CA GLN A 169 8.80 7.45 15.10
C GLN A 169 8.77 8.39 13.89
N ALA A 170 7.63 8.47 13.19
CA ALA A 170 7.43 9.41 12.10
C ALA A 170 7.57 10.88 12.56
N LEU A 171 7.01 11.22 13.73
CA LEU A 171 7.15 12.55 14.33
C LEU A 171 8.60 12.87 14.75
N ARG A 172 9.35 11.88 15.23
CA ARG A 172 10.79 12.05 15.50
C ARG A 172 11.57 12.32 14.22
N LEU A 173 11.26 11.62 13.13
CA LEU A 173 11.85 11.88 11.82
C LEU A 173 11.59 13.32 11.37
N LEU A 174 10.37 13.82 11.52
CA LEU A 174 10.00 15.18 11.18
C LEU A 174 10.82 16.23 11.97
N LYS A 175 11.08 15.97 13.27
CA LYS A 175 11.83 16.89 14.15
C LYS A 175 13.32 16.84 13.90
N THR A 176 13.92 15.64 13.81
CA THR A 176 15.37 15.45 13.82
C THR A 176 15.95 15.21 12.44
N LYS A 177 15.14 14.90 11.44
CA LYS A 177 15.53 14.42 10.10
C LYS A 177 16.45 13.18 10.15
N LYS A 178 16.52 12.49 11.29
CA LYS A 178 17.26 11.25 11.49
C LYS A 178 16.26 10.09 11.66
N VAL A 179 16.50 9.00 10.98
CA VAL A 179 15.84 7.70 11.23
C VAL A 179 16.58 7.04 12.38
N LEU A 180 15.85 6.49 13.33
CA LEU A 180 16.41 5.69 14.41
C LEU A 180 16.72 4.28 13.92
#